data_2cfbae84ae8440785774f9c19828db51
#
_entry.id   2cfbae84ae8440785774f9c19828db51
#
_cell.length_a   1.000
_cell.length_b   1.000
_cell.length_c   1.000
_cell.angle_alpha   90.00
_cell.angle_beta   90.00
_cell.angle_gamma   90.00
#
_symmetry.space_group_name_H-M   'P 1'
#
loop_
_entity.id
_entity.type
_entity.pdbx_description
1 polymer ?
#
loop_
_entity_poly.entity_id
_entity_poly.type
_entity_poly.pdbx_seq_one_letter_code
_entity_poly.pdbx_strand_id
1 'polypeptide(L)'
;IAEFPAETFDQLFEGVRAAPLENVIDAFGAFPVKGHATRSRLTSIPDCQRIIKKAAAVRLGQVYGYETMPETGCKYQLSFHLLNDRCSLYIDTTGDGLHKRGYRAEATAAPIRETLAAAMVYLSRRRGDRPLCDPLCGSGTILIEAALMASGTAPGLNRAFAVEGFAGADPADGETLRAEARARIHAFDGPITGSDRDTA
;
A
#
# COMPACT_ATOMS: atom_id res chain seq x y z
N ILE A 1 -3.53 11.36 7.88
CA ILE A 1 -4.67 12.28 8.07
C ILE A 1 -4.56 12.97 9.42
N ALA A 2 -4.40 12.23 10.50
CA ALA A 2 -4.31 12.77 11.84
C ALA A 2 -3.43 11.92 12.77
N GLU A 3 -2.88 12.56 13.80
CA GLU A 3 -2.18 11.90 14.90
C GLU A 3 -2.61 12.53 16.22
N PHE A 4 -2.97 11.69 17.20
CA PHE A 4 -3.51 12.15 18.48
C PHE A 4 -3.28 11.12 19.59
N PRO A 5 -3.29 11.53 20.88
CA PRO A 5 -3.26 10.59 22.01
C PRO A 5 -4.52 9.71 22.06
N ALA A 6 -4.36 8.42 22.41
CA ALA A 6 -5.47 7.47 22.48
C ALA A 6 -5.20 6.39 23.55
N GLU A 7 -5.26 6.79 24.81
CA GLU A 7 -5.17 5.89 25.96
C GLU A 7 -6.50 5.20 26.29
N THR A 8 -7.62 5.82 25.88
CA THR A 8 -8.97 5.33 26.11
C THR A 8 -9.78 5.31 24.81
N PHE A 9 -10.87 4.52 24.78
CA PHE A 9 -11.78 4.50 23.64
C PHE A 9 -12.46 5.86 23.38
N ASP A 10 -12.69 6.66 24.41
CA ASP A 10 -13.26 8.01 24.26
C ASP A 10 -12.25 8.95 23.56
N GLN A 11 -10.98 8.92 23.96
CA GLN A 11 -9.92 9.67 23.27
C GLN A 11 -9.76 9.22 21.83
N LEU A 12 -9.81 7.90 21.57
CA LEU A 12 -9.75 7.36 20.21
C LEU A 12 -10.94 7.86 19.37
N PHE A 13 -12.16 7.82 19.92
CA PHE A 13 -13.37 8.31 19.25
C PHE A 13 -13.28 9.81 18.93
N GLU A 14 -12.96 10.64 19.92
CA GLU A 14 -12.90 12.10 19.73
C GLU A 14 -11.77 12.51 18.78
N GLY A 15 -10.61 11.86 18.84
CA GLY A 15 -9.50 12.12 17.93
C GLY A 15 -9.86 11.83 16.47
N VAL A 16 -10.56 10.72 16.21
CA VAL A 16 -11.03 10.39 14.86
C VAL A 16 -12.14 11.35 14.42
N ARG A 17 -13.06 11.70 15.29
CA ARG A 17 -14.15 12.64 15.00
C ARG A 17 -13.63 14.05 14.68
N ALA A 18 -12.52 14.46 15.26
CA ALA A 18 -11.87 15.75 14.99
C ALA A 18 -11.06 15.74 13.68
N ALA A 19 -10.70 14.56 13.15
CA ALA A 19 -9.92 14.45 11.93
C ALA A 19 -10.71 14.91 10.69
N PRO A 20 -10.10 15.67 9.76
CA PRO A 20 -10.78 16.20 8.57
C PRO A 20 -10.92 15.12 7.48
N LEU A 21 -11.73 14.09 7.75
CA LEU A 21 -11.91 12.93 6.86
C LEU A 21 -12.57 13.30 5.54
N GLU A 22 -13.42 14.31 5.55
CA GLU A 22 -14.12 14.86 4.37
C GLU A 22 -13.18 15.44 3.30
N ASN A 23 -11.93 15.76 3.64
CA ASN A 23 -10.95 16.21 2.67
C ASN A 23 -10.51 15.10 1.71
N VAL A 24 -10.81 13.83 2.04
CA VAL A 24 -10.39 12.67 1.26
C VAL A 24 -11.57 11.75 0.93
N ILE A 25 -12.47 11.51 1.88
CA ILE A 25 -13.60 10.58 1.75
C ILE A 25 -14.82 11.37 1.29
N ASP A 26 -15.36 11.05 0.12
CA ASP A 26 -16.57 11.68 -0.42
C ASP A 26 -17.86 11.19 0.27
N ALA A 27 -18.99 11.83 -0.06
CA ALA A 27 -20.30 11.59 0.55
C ALA A 27 -20.82 10.14 0.36
N PHE A 28 -20.36 9.42 -0.63
CA PHE A 28 -20.76 8.04 -0.93
C PHE A 28 -19.65 7.03 -0.61
N GLY A 29 -18.49 7.50 -0.22
CA GLY A 29 -17.30 6.67 0.02
C GLY A 29 -17.52 5.59 1.07
N ALA A 30 -17.11 4.36 0.76
CA ALA A 30 -17.04 3.27 1.73
C ALA A 30 -15.69 3.31 2.46
N PHE A 31 -15.68 3.32 3.78
CA PHE A 31 -14.47 3.49 4.58
C PHE A 31 -14.28 2.34 5.59
N PRO A 32 -13.94 1.13 5.13
CA PRO A 32 -13.57 0.03 6.03
C PRO A 32 -12.31 0.38 6.83
N VAL A 33 -12.23 -0.14 8.06
CA VAL A 33 -11.14 0.17 9.00
C VAL A 33 -10.26 -1.04 9.20
N LYS A 34 -8.94 -0.85 9.10
CA LYS A 34 -7.90 -1.83 9.46
C LYS A 34 -6.87 -1.18 10.37
N GLY A 35 -6.13 -1.97 11.12
CA GLY A 35 -5.01 -1.44 11.88
C GLY A 35 -4.46 -2.43 12.88
N HIS A 36 -3.52 -1.94 13.66
CA HIS A 36 -2.85 -2.70 14.69
C HIS A 36 -2.45 -1.80 15.86
N ALA A 37 -2.20 -2.42 17.01
CA ALA A 37 -1.74 -1.75 18.21
C ALA A 37 -0.45 -2.42 18.72
N THR A 38 0.49 -1.60 19.16
CA THR A 38 1.78 -2.02 19.70
C THR A 38 2.09 -1.17 20.92
N ARG A 39 2.40 -1.80 22.05
CA ARG A 39 2.75 -1.11 23.30
C ARG A 39 1.74 -0.04 23.70
N SER A 40 0.46 -0.32 23.57
CA SER A 40 -0.64 0.60 23.87
C SER A 40 -1.65 -0.04 24.80
N ARG A 41 -2.38 0.76 25.58
CA ARG A 41 -3.44 0.30 26.47
C ARG A 41 -4.62 -0.30 25.71
N LEU A 42 -4.94 0.28 24.56
CA LEU A 42 -5.99 -0.25 23.67
C LEU A 42 -5.40 -1.41 22.85
N THR A 43 -5.67 -2.64 23.27
CA THR A 43 -5.14 -3.87 22.65
C THR A 43 -6.14 -4.62 21.78
N SER A 44 -7.46 -4.39 22.01
CA SER A 44 -8.52 -5.04 21.22
C SER A 44 -8.67 -4.38 19.86
N ILE A 45 -8.04 -4.95 18.84
CA ILE A 45 -8.11 -4.44 17.46
C ILE A 45 -9.56 -4.36 16.95
N PRO A 46 -10.43 -5.39 17.14
CA PRO A 46 -11.83 -5.30 16.72
C PRO A 46 -12.60 -4.15 17.37
N ASP A 47 -12.35 -3.85 18.65
CA ASP A 47 -12.99 -2.75 19.33
C ASP A 47 -12.49 -1.40 18.82
N CYS A 48 -11.18 -1.24 18.63
CA CYS A 48 -10.61 -0.05 18.00
C CYS A 48 -11.20 0.19 16.61
N GLN A 49 -11.29 -0.85 15.77
CA GLN A 49 -11.89 -0.75 14.43
C GLN A 49 -13.35 -0.27 14.51
N ARG A 50 -14.14 -0.81 15.43
CA ARG A 50 -15.54 -0.44 15.63
C ARG A 50 -15.70 1.00 16.08
N ILE A 51 -14.87 1.44 17.04
CA ILE A 51 -14.86 2.82 17.55
C ILE A 51 -14.44 3.81 16.46
N ILE A 52 -13.36 3.53 15.74
CA ILE A 52 -12.89 4.37 14.63
C ILE A 52 -13.96 4.47 13.53
N LYS A 53 -14.56 3.34 13.15
CA LYS A 53 -15.63 3.31 12.14
C LYS A 53 -16.81 4.17 12.56
N LYS A 54 -17.25 4.04 13.82
CA LYS A 54 -18.36 4.84 14.39
C LYS A 54 -18.02 6.34 14.40
N ALA A 55 -16.83 6.71 14.86
CA ALA A 55 -16.38 8.11 14.91
C ALA A 55 -16.29 8.74 13.52
N ALA A 56 -15.75 8.01 12.55
CA ALA A 56 -15.69 8.44 11.16
C ALA A 56 -17.09 8.62 10.55
N ALA A 57 -18.01 7.68 10.80
CA ALA A 57 -19.40 7.79 10.33
C ALA A 57 -20.11 9.01 10.93
N VAL A 58 -19.90 9.30 12.22
CA VAL A 58 -20.47 10.49 12.87
C VAL A 58 -19.89 11.77 12.26
N ARG A 59 -18.56 11.84 12.04
CA ARG A 59 -17.92 13.01 11.42
C ARG A 59 -18.45 13.26 10.02
N LEU A 60 -18.38 12.25 9.16
CA LEU A 60 -18.79 12.37 7.77
C LEU A 60 -20.31 12.62 7.65
N GLY A 61 -21.11 11.96 8.48
CA GLY A 61 -22.56 12.20 8.55
C GLY A 61 -22.90 13.64 8.89
N GLN A 62 -22.19 14.24 9.86
CA GLN A 62 -22.36 15.66 10.22
C GLN A 62 -22.00 16.61 9.07
N VAL A 63 -20.91 16.30 8.36
CA VAL A 63 -20.45 17.14 7.23
C VAL A 63 -21.36 17.04 6.02
N TYR A 64 -21.80 15.81 5.66
CA TYR A 64 -22.60 15.57 4.47
C TYR A 64 -24.12 15.56 4.70
N GLY A 65 -24.58 15.71 5.94
CA GLY A 65 -26.01 15.74 6.27
C GLY A 65 -26.69 14.38 6.23
N TYR A 66 -25.96 13.28 6.44
CA TYR A 66 -26.50 11.92 6.49
C TYR A 66 -26.62 11.41 7.93
N GLU A 67 -27.74 10.82 8.26
CA GLU A 67 -27.91 10.08 9.53
C GLU A 67 -27.09 8.75 9.47
N THR A 68 -27.09 8.11 8.32
CA THR A 68 -26.29 6.90 8.04
C THR A 68 -25.57 7.08 6.71
N MET A 69 -24.26 6.90 6.70
CA MET A 69 -23.46 7.02 5.49
C MET A 69 -23.83 5.94 4.47
N PRO A 70 -24.05 6.28 3.19
CA PRO A 70 -24.50 5.33 2.16
C PRO A 70 -23.49 4.23 1.84
N GLU A 71 -22.20 4.54 1.87
CA GLU A 71 -21.07 3.63 1.57
C GLU A 71 -21.21 2.84 0.26
N THR A 72 -21.77 3.46 -0.77
CA THR A 72 -22.02 2.85 -2.08
C THR A 72 -20.98 3.22 -3.14
N GLY A 73 -20.10 4.16 -2.82
CA GLY A 73 -19.08 4.69 -3.72
C GLY A 73 -17.72 4.00 -3.62
N CYS A 74 -16.67 4.74 -3.93
CA CYS A 74 -15.30 4.25 -3.88
C CYS A 74 -14.89 3.81 -2.47
N LYS A 75 -13.97 2.86 -2.42
CA LYS A 75 -13.45 2.34 -1.15
C LYS A 75 -12.21 3.11 -0.70
N TYR A 76 -12.33 3.79 0.41
CA TYR A 76 -11.25 4.48 1.13
C TYR A 76 -10.80 3.63 2.33
N GLN A 77 -9.78 2.82 2.19
CA GLN A 77 -9.32 1.99 3.30
C GLN A 77 -8.72 2.86 4.40
N LEU A 78 -9.46 3.06 5.48
CA LEU A 78 -9.00 3.77 6.66
C LEU A 78 -8.11 2.83 7.48
N SER A 79 -6.89 3.25 7.77
CA SER A 79 -5.91 2.45 8.51
C SER A 79 -5.46 3.20 9.76
N PHE A 80 -5.27 2.48 10.86
CA PHE A 80 -4.74 3.06 12.09
C PHE A 80 -3.54 2.27 12.64
N HIS A 81 -2.66 2.98 13.28
CA HIS A 81 -1.59 2.42 14.09
C HIS A 81 -1.60 3.06 15.48
N LEU A 82 -1.85 2.25 16.50
CA LEU A 82 -1.69 2.63 17.89
C LEU A 82 -0.28 2.24 18.35
N LEU A 83 0.53 3.22 18.68
CA LEU A 83 1.89 3.02 19.17
C LEU A 83 2.15 3.90 20.38
N ASN A 84 2.51 3.28 21.52
CA ASN A 84 2.75 3.99 22.78
C ASN A 84 1.61 4.97 23.12
N ASP A 85 0.37 4.48 23.07
CA ASP A 85 -0.86 5.24 23.35
C ASP A 85 -1.10 6.47 22.45
N ARG A 86 -0.49 6.49 21.26
CA ARG A 86 -0.79 7.46 20.19
C ARG A 86 -1.40 6.76 19.00
N CYS A 87 -2.47 7.31 18.47
CA CYS A 87 -3.12 6.85 17.26
C CYS A 87 -2.65 7.69 16.08
N SER A 88 -2.09 7.04 15.08
CA SER A 88 -1.89 7.62 13.75
C SER A 88 -2.96 7.06 12.79
N LEU A 89 -3.70 7.94 12.13
CA LEU A 89 -4.79 7.62 11.23
C LEU A 89 -4.38 7.91 9.78
N TYR A 90 -4.52 6.92 8.89
CA TYR A 90 -4.09 6.98 7.49
C TYR A 90 -5.22 6.60 6.54
N ILE A 91 -5.14 7.06 5.30
CA ILE A 91 -5.84 6.45 4.15
C ILE A 91 -4.83 5.62 3.36
N ASP A 92 -5.18 4.39 3.03
CA ASP A 92 -4.39 3.53 2.16
C ASP A 92 -4.64 3.92 0.70
N THR A 93 -3.67 4.58 0.10
CA THR A 93 -3.67 4.98 -1.32
C THR A 93 -3.17 3.87 -2.25
N THR A 94 -2.58 2.83 -1.68
CA THR A 94 -1.92 1.75 -2.43
C THR A 94 -2.92 0.69 -2.92
N GLY A 95 -3.85 0.28 -2.07
CA GLY A 95 -4.77 -0.82 -2.31
C GLY A 95 -4.11 -2.18 -2.13
N ASP A 96 -3.94 -2.94 -3.20
CA ASP A 96 -3.24 -4.23 -3.14
C ASP A 96 -1.79 -4.07 -2.67
N GLY A 97 -1.27 -5.08 -1.98
CA GLY A 97 0.09 -5.04 -1.41
C GLY A 97 1.15 -4.76 -2.48
N LEU A 98 2.15 -3.93 -2.16
CA LEU A 98 3.20 -3.50 -3.09
C LEU A 98 4.05 -4.64 -3.68
N HIS A 99 4.01 -5.83 -3.09
CA HIS A 99 4.64 -7.02 -3.65
C HIS A 99 3.93 -7.52 -4.92
N LYS A 100 2.65 -7.21 -5.12
CA LYS A 100 1.91 -7.54 -6.34
C LYS A 100 2.30 -6.57 -7.45
N ARG A 101 3.38 -6.89 -8.18
CA ARG A 101 3.94 -6.05 -9.26
C ARG A 101 3.17 -6.17 -10.59
N GLY A 102 2.36 -7.23 -10.75
CA GLY A 102 1.63 -7.51 -11.98
C GLY A 102 2.40 -8.32 -13.04
N TYR A 103 3.64 -8.72 -12.79
CA TYR A 103 4.41 -9.50 -13.76
C TYR A 103 4.34 -11.02 -13.53
N ARG A 104 3.87 -11.48 -12.38
CA ARG A 104 3.81 -12.91 -12.08
C ARG A 104 2.58 -13.55 -12.72
N ALA A 105 2.79 -14.36 -13.75
CA ALA A 105 1.74 -15.12 -14.41
C ALA A 105 1.40 -16.41 -13.66
N GLU A 106 2.42 -17.08 -13.09
CA GLU A 106 2.28 -18.33 -12.34
C GLU A 106 2.93 -18.23 -10.97
N ALA A 107 2.35 -18.87 -9.97
CA ALA A 107 2.86 -18.92 -8.62
C ALA A 107 3.49 -20.29 -8.36
N THR A 108 4.78 -20.33 -8.05
CA THR A 108 5.42 -21.49 -7.42
C THR A 108 4.93 -21.67 -5.98
N ALA A 109 5.10 -22.84 -5.39
CA ALA A 109 4.50 -23.21 -4.10
C ALA A 109 4.80 -22.26 -2.92
N ALA A 110 5.88 -21.48 -2.93
CA ALA A 110 6.22 -20.49 -1.89
C ALA A 110 7.24 -19.45 -2.37
N PRO A 111 6.90 -18.59 -3.34
CA PRO A 111 7.87 -17.65 -3.87
C PRO A 111 8.22 -16.57 -2.84
N ILE A 112 9.46 -16.07 -2.91
CA ILE A 112 9.85 -14.86 -2.18
C ILE A 112 8.97 -13.68 -2.62
N ARG A 113 8.57 -12.83 -1.68
CA ARG A 113 7.83 -11.62 -2.03
C ARG A 113 8.71 -10.66 -2.83
N GLU A 114 8.16 -10.06 -3.87
CA GLU A 114 8.84 -9.14 -4.78
C GLU A 114 9.49 -7.95 -4.02
N THR A 115 8.80 -7.40 -3.03
CA THR A 115 9.35 -6.32 -2.18
C THR A 115 10.56 -6.75 -1.37
N LEU A 116 10.60 -8.02 -0.92
CA LEU A 116 11.75 -8.56 -0.20
C LEU A 116 12.92 -8.82 -1.16
N ALA A 117 12.64 -9.39 -2.33
CA ALA A 117 13.64 -9.60 -3.37
C ALA A 117 14.27 -8.27 -3.81
N ALA A 118 13.44 -7.24 -4.06
CA ALA A 118 13.92 -5.90 -4.37
C ALA A 118 14.81 -5.32 -3.26
N ALA A 119 14.43 -5.50 -1.99
CA ALA A 119 15.24 -5.05 -0.85
C ALA A 119 16.61 -5.77 -0.80
N MET A 120 16.65 -7.07 -1.07
CA MET A 120 17.91 -7.83 -1.15
C MET A 120 18.81 -7.31 -2.26
N VAL A 121 18.27 -7.08 -3.46
CA VAL A 121 19.02 -6.50 -4.59
C VAL A 121 19.54 -5.11 -4.22
N TYR A 122 18.70 -4.25 -3.63
CA TYR A 122 19.10 -2.91 -3.20
C TYR A 122 20.23 -2.95 -2.17
N LEU A 123 20.11 -3.78 -1.14
CA LEU A 123 21.12 -3.93 -0.08
C LEU A 123 22.43 -4.54 -0.59
N SER A 124 22.41 -5.35 -1.66
CA SER A 124 23.62 -5.88 -2.29
C SER A 124 24.47 -4.79 -2.96
N ARG A 125 23.92 -3.57 -3.11
CA ARG A 125 24.56 -2.44 -3.82
C ARG A 125 25.03 -2.82 -5.24
N ARG A 126 24.32 -3.75 -5.89
CA ARG A 126 24.63 -4.14 -7.26
C ARG A 126 24.53 -2.93 -8.19
N ARG A 127 25.52 -2.75 -9.05
CA ARG A 127 25.46 -1.82 -10.19
C ARG A 127 24.90 -2.54 -11.40
N GLY A 128 24.14 -1.84 -12.24
CA GLY A 128 23.50 -2.40 -13.43
C GLY A 128 24.47 -3.04 -14.45
N ASP A 129 25.72 -2.62 -14.45
CA ASP A 129 26.82 -3.09 -15.31
C ASP A 129 27.48 -4.40 -14.86
N ARG A 130 27.18 -4.88 -13.65
CA ARG A 130 27.79 -6.09 -13.09
C ARG A 130 26.93 -7.32 -13.32
N PRO A 131 27.55 -8.49 -13.61
CA PRO A 131 26.81 -9.74 -13.71
C PRO A 131 26.13 -10.10 -12.37
N LEU A 132 24.96 -10.73 -12.48
CA LEU A 132 24.26 -11.34 -11.37
C LEU A 132 23.96 -12.80 -11.73
N CYS A 133 24.27 -13.69 -10.81
CA CYS A 133 23.94 -15.10 -10.93
C CYS A 133 23.22 -15.57 -9.68
N ASP A 134 22.06 -16.22 -9.86
CA ASP A 134 21.32 -16.89 -8.80
C ASP A 134 21.21 -18.37 -9.15
N PRO A 135 22.03 -19.24 -8.53
CA PRO A 135 22.06 -20.67 -8.84
C PRO A 135 20.89 -21.46 -8.25
N LEU A 136 20.00 -20.83 -7.46
CA LEU A 136 18.83 -21.43 -6.80
C LEU A 136 17.64 -20.46 -6.96
N CYS A 137 17.38 -20.03 -8.19
CA CYS A 137 16.51 -18.87 -8.46
C CYS A 137 15.01 -19.14 -8.28
N GLY A 138 14.58 -20.37 -8.18
CA GLY A 138 13.15 -20.71 -8.14
C GLY A 138 12.43 -20.09 -9.33
N SER A 139 11.36 -19.32 -9.05
CA SER A 139 10.61 -18.56 -10.08
C SER A 139 11.35 -17.31 -10.59
N GLY A 140 12.62 -17.10 -10.26
CA GLY A 140 13.43 -15.98 -10.75
C GLY A 140 13.09 -14.62 -10.12
N THR A 141 12.38 -14.55 -9.01
CA THR A 141 11.91 -13.28 -8.44
C THR A 141 13.05 -12.29 -8.18
N ILE A 142 14.20 -12.76 -7.62
CA ILE A 142 15.36 -11.89 -7.35
C ILE A 142 15.95 -11.36 -8.66
N LEU A 143 16.04 -12.21 -9.67
CA LEU A 143 16.58 -11.85 -10.99
C LEU A 143 15.68 -10.85 -11.72
N ILE A 144 14.35 -11.05 -11.64
CA ILE A 144 13.37 -10.12 -12.24
C ILE A 144 13.46 -8.75 -11.57
N GLU A 145 13.46 -8.68 -10.22
CA GLU A 145 13.59 -7.42 -9.50
C GLU A 145 14.95 -6.74 -9.81
N ALA A 146 16.03 -7.52 -9.95
CA ALA A 146 17.32 -6.98 -10.35
C ALA A 146 17.30 -6.39 -11.77
N ALA A 147 16.63 -7.03 -12.72
CA ALA A 147 16.45 -6.54 -14.08
C ALA A 147 15.60 -5.26 -14.12
N LEU A 148 14.49 -5.24 -13.39
CA LEU A 148 13.63 -4.05 -13.27
C LEU A 148 14.40 -2.86 -12.70
N MET A 149 15.20 -3.07 -11.65
CA MET A 149 16.05 -2.02 -11.07
C MET A 149 17.15 -1.56 -12.03
N ALA A 150 17.80 -2.50 -12.73
CA ALA A 150 18.87 -2.20 -13.69
C ALA A 150 18.36 -1.42 -14.91
N SER A 151 17.14 -1.69 -15.36
CA SER A 151 16.50 -0.98 -16.48
C SER A 151 15.81 0.33 -16.10
N GLY A 152 15.77 0.70 -14.81
CA GLY A 152 15.00 1.86 -14.35
C GLY A 152 13.49 1.69 -14.44
N THR A 153 12.99 0.45 -14.53
CA THR A 153 11.55 0.16 -14.60
C THR A 153 10.88 0.37 -13.26
N ALA A 154 9.90 1.28 -13.21
CA ALA A 154 9.16 1.55 -12.00
C ALA A 154 8.31 0.33 -11.55
N PRO A 155 8.41 -0.11 -10.28
CA PRO A 155 7.74 -1.32 -9.80
C PRO A 155 6.21 -1.22 -9.78
N GLY A 156 5.65 -0.02 -9.86
CA GLY A 156 4.21 0.25 -9.91
C GLY A 156 3.61 0.33 -11.31
N LEU A 157 4.41 0.19 -12.37
CA LEU A 157 4.02 0.50 -13.74
C LEU A 157 2.85 -0.36 -14.25
N ASN A 158 2.81 -1.63 -13.86
CA ASN A 158 1.83 -2.61 -14.34
C ASN A 158 0.75 -2.95 -13.31
N ARG A 159 0.47 -2.04 -12.37
CA ARG A 159 -0.58 -2.22 -11.36
C ARG A 159 -1.44 -0.97 -11.24
N ALA A 160 -2.66 -1.14 -10.73
CA ALA A 160 -3.50 -0.03 -10.29
C ALA A 160 -3.22 0.31 -8.81
N PHE A 161 -3.48 1.56 -8.44
CA PHE A 161 -3.44 2.05 -7.06
C PHE A 161 -4.84 2.47 -6.62
N ALA A 162 -5.17 2.27 -5.34
CA ALA A 162 -6.49 2.62 -4.82
C ALA A 162 -6.83 4.10 -5.00
N VAL A 163 -5.83 4.99 -4.89
CA VAL A 163 -5.99 6.43 -5.06
C VAL A 163 -6.53 6.83 -6.44
N GLU A 164 -6.27 6.05 -7.47
CA GLU A 164 -6.76 6.32 -8.84
C GLU A 164 -8.30 6.26 -8.94
N GLY A 165 -8.95 5.56 -8.01
CA GLY A 165 -10.40 5.50 -7.93
C GLY A 165 -11.03 6.52 -6.97
N PHE A 166 -10.24 7.35 -6.26
CA PHE A 166 -10.79 8.33 -5.33
C PHE A 166 -11.47 9.48 -6.08
N ALA A 167 -12.55 10.02 -5.51
CA ALA A 167 -13.36 11.06 -6.16
C ALA A 167 -12.58 12.33 -6.55
N GLY A 168 -11.48 12.62 -5.85
CA GLY A 168 -10.60 13.76 -6.18
C GLY A 168 -9.41 13.43 -7.09
N ALA A 169 -9.30 12.19 -7.60
CA ALA A 169 -8.21 11.80 -8.48
C ALA A 169 -8.52 12.16 -9.93
N ASP A 170 -7.56 12.77 -10.62
CA ASP A 170 -7.64 12.96 -12.06
C ASP A 170 -7.02 11.73 -12.77
N PRO A 171 -7.78 11.00 -13.58
CA PRO A 171 -7.25 9.86 -14.35
C PRO A 171 -6.05 10.24 -15.23
N ALA A 172 -6.02 11.49 -15.75
CA ALA A 172 -4.93 11.99 -16.58
C ALA A 172 -3.58 12.05 -15.83
N ASP A 173 -3.60 12.30 -14.52
CA ASP A 173 -2.39 12.31 -13.69
C ASP A 173 -1.74 10.93 -13.65
N GLY A 174 -2.55 9.88 -13.48
CA GLY A 174 -2.09 8.49 -13.48
C GLY A 174 -1.44 8.07 -14.80
N GLU A 175 -2.04 8.45 -15.91
CA GLU A 175 -1.50 8.17 -17.25
C GLU A 175 -0.21 8.94 -17.52
N THR A 176 -0.15 10.22 -17.13
CA THR A 176 1.04 11.07 -17.25
C THR A 176 2.20 10.49 -16.47
N LEU A 177 1.98 10.13 -15.20
CA LEU A 177 3.01 9.52 -14.35
C LEU A 177 3.51 8.17 -14.90
N ARG A 178 2.62 7.36 -15.49
CA ARG A 178 3.02 6.10 -16.14
C ARG A 178 3.80 6.35 -17.43
N ALA A 179 3.44 7.36 -18.21
CA ALA A 179 4.18 7.74 -19.42
C ALA A 179 5.60 8.21 -19.06
N GLU A 180 5.74 9.08 -18.06
CA GLU A 180 7.04 9.50 -17.55
C GLU A 180 7.87 8.33 -17.02
N ALA A 181 7.24 7.40 -16.29
CA ALA A 181 7.92 6.21 -15.78
C ALA A 181 8.40 5.30 -16.93
N ARG A 182 7.61 5.12 -17.99
CA ARG A 182 8.01 4.37 -19.18
C ARG A 182 9.18 5.04 -19.91
N ALA A 183 9.19 6.37 -20.01
CA ALA A 183 10.25 7.12 -20.65
C ALA A 183 11.63 6.99 -19.94
N ARG A 184 11.64 6.57 -18.67
CA ARG A 184 12.87 6.32 -17.91
C ARG A 184 13.45 4.91 -18.11
N ILE A 185 12.71 4.01 -18.77
CA ILE A 185 13.20 2.64 -19.02
C ILE A 185 14.32 2.69 -20.04
N HIS A 186 15.42 2.03 -19.74
CA HIS A 186 16.60 1.96 -20.58
C HIS A 186 17.19 0.53 -20.61
N ALA A 187 17.99 0.25 -21.63
CA ALA A 187 18.74 -1.00 -21.69
C ALA A 187 19.85 -1.03 -20.62
N PHE A 188 20.22 -2.22 -20.20
CA PHE A 188 21.35 -2.45 -19.29
C PHE A 188 22.24 -3.59 -19.84
N ASP A 189 23.54 -3.52 -19.60
CA ASP A 189 24.54 -4.42 -20.20
C ASP A 189 24.97 -5.57 -19.29
N GLY A 190 24.66 -5.52 -18.00
CA GLY A 190 25.07 -6.55 -17.03
C GLY A 190 24.27 -7.84 -17.20
N PRO A 191 24.90 -8.99 -17.46
CA PRO A 191 24.20 -10.26 -17.60
C PRO A 191 23.51 -10.65 -16.29
N ILE A 192 22.27 -11.13 -16.40
CA ILE A 192 21.49 -11.67 -15.29
C ILE A 192 21.14 -13.11 -15.66
N THR A 193 21.64 -14.06 -14.86
CA THR A 193 21.48 -15.48 -15.10
C THR A 193 20.98 -16.19 -13.86
N GLY A 194 20.17 -17.22 -14.05
CA GLY A 194 19.68 -18.07 -12.97
C GLY A 194 19.57 -19.51 -13.38
N SER A 195 19.64 -20.38 -12.39
CA SER A 195 19.36 -21.80 -12.55
C SER A 195 18.62 -22.30 -11.31
N ASP A 196 17.82 -23.36 -11.51
CA ASP A 196 17.19 -24.07 -10.41
C ASP A 196 17.16 -25.56 -10.72
N ARG A 197 16.99 -26.36 -9.69
CA ARG A 197 16.81 -27.82 -9.83
C ARG A 197 15.41 -28.14 -10.33
N ASP A 198 14.42 -27.31 -10.02
CA ASP A 198 13.06 -27.44 -10.47
C ASP A 198 12.93 -26.86 -11.89
N THR A 199 12.48 -27.67 -12.81
CA THR A 199 12.34 -27.34 -14.24
C THR A 199 10.90 -26.98 -14.62
N ALA A 200 10.03 -26.65 -13.63
CA ALA A 200 8.64 -26.33 -13.86
C ALA A 200 8.44 -24.98 -14.58
#